data_684424415fb3c1e640e6a4847eaa821e
#
_entry.id   684424415fb3c1e640e6a4847eaa821e
#
_cell.length_a   1.000
_cell.length_b   1.000
_cell.length_c   1.000
_cell.angle_alpha   90.00
_cell.angle_beta   90.00
_cell.angle_gamma   90.00
#
_symmetry.space_group_name_H-M   'P 1'
#
loop_
_entity.id
_entity.type
_entity.pdbx_description
1 polymer ?
#
loop_
_entity_poly.entity_id
_entity_poly.type
_entity_poly.pdbx_seq_one_letter_code
_entity_poly.pdbx_strand_id
1 'polypeptide(L)'
;HQPGMPEGVEEGIRRGIYKLASRKAGASKVQLLGSGTILTEVMAAADILQEEYEVSSDLFSVTSFNELARDGQDVSRHNMLHPETDPRTPYVARVLGEAPAVAATDYIKNYADQIRAYIPAKSYCVLGTDGFGRSDSRANLRQHFEVNKHYVVVAALNELAVQGDLDRSVVSEAIKKYNLDIAK
;
A
#
# COMPACT_ATOMS: atom_id res chain seq x y z
N HIS A 1 6.22 -6.54 17.49
CA HIS A 1 7.57 -6.09 17.11
C HIS A 1 7.57 -5.65 15.65
N GLN A 2 8.21 -4.53 15.37
CA GLN A 2 8.52 -4.11 14.00
C GLN A 2 9.64 -5.03 13.46
N PRO A 3 9.65 -5.34 12.14
CA PRO A 3 10.76 -6.09 11.56
C PRO A 3 12.08 -5.31 11.71
N GLY A 4 13.20 -6.05 11.80
CA GLY A 4 14.52 -5.43 11.76
C GLY A 4 14.75 -4.70 10.44
N MET A 5 15.64 -3.71 10.45
CA MET A 5 16.05 -3.00 9.23
C MET A 5 16.87 -3.94 8.34
N PRO A 6 16.47 -4.18 7.08
CA PRO A 6 17.30 -4.91 6.13
C PRO A 6 18.60 -4.16 5.83
N GLU A 7 19.63 -4.88 5.36
CA GLU A 7 20.87 -4.25 4.89
C GLU A 7 20.65 -3.47 3.59
N GLY A 8 21.33 -2.34 3.42
CA GLY A 8 21.37 -1.57 2.18
C GLY A 8 20.10 -0.75 1.90
N VAL A 9 19.21 -0.54 2.89
CA VAL A 9 17.97 0.24 2.74
C VAL A 9 18.05 1.68 3.24
N GLU A 10 19.21 2.13 3.70
CA GLU A 10 19.40 3.43 4.34
C GLU A 10 18.99 4.61 3.44
N GLU A 11 19.30 4.54 2.15
CA GLU A 11 18.86 5.55 1.19
C GLU A 11 17.33 5.53 1.04
N GLY A 12 16.73 4.35 0.92
CA GLY A 12 15.28 4.20 0.84
C GLY A 12 14.55 4.74 2.06
N ILE A 13 15.09 4.53 3.27
CA ILE A 13 14.57 5.11 4.51
C ILE A 13 14.56 6.63 4.45
N ARG A 14 15.65 7.26 4.01
CA ARG A 14 15.75 8.71 3.88
C ARG A 14 14.86 9.28 2.78
N ARG A 15 14.65 8.52 1.71
CA ARG A 15 13.83 8.91 0.56
C ARG A 15 12.35 8.56 0.70
N GLY A 16 11.96 7.91 1.79
CA GLY A 16 10.57 7.72 2.17
C GLY A 16 9.98 6.34 1.90
N ILE A 17 10.65 5.44 1.17
CA ILE A 17 10.17 4.07 0.89
C ILE A 17 11.32 3.13 0.57
N TYR A 18 11.20 1.89 1.04
CA TYR A 18 12.07 0.79 0.62
C TYR A 18 11.29 -0.54 0.55
N LYS A 19 11.76 -1.45 -0.28
CA LYS A 19 11.23 -2.80 -0.35
C LYS A 19 11.67 -3.61 0.86
N LEU A 20 10.71 -4.11 1.64
CA LEU A 20 10.95 -4.88 2.85
C LEU A 20 11.07 -6.38 2.55
N ALA A 21 10.16 -6.92 1.74
CA ALA A 21 10.08 -8.35 1.45
C ALA A 21 9.24 -8.62 0.19
N SER A 22 9.19 -9.90 -0.21
CA SER A 22 8.23 -10.40 -1.21
C SER A 22 7.61 -11.68 -0.72
N ARG A 23 6.36 -11.95 -1.14
CA ARG A 23 5.70 -13.24 -1.04
C ARG A 23 5.42 -13.74 -2.45
N LYS A 24 5.88 -14.95 -2.76
CA LYS A 24 5.68 -15.57 -4.07
C LYS A 24 4.60 -16.65 -3.97
N ALA A 25 3.63 -16.58 -4.87
CA ALA A 25 2.56 -17.55 -5.00
C ALA A 25 2.15 -17.68 -6.48
N GLY A 26 0.89 -17.54 -6.85
CA GLY A 26 0.41 -17.62 -8.23
C GLY A 26 0.84 -16.44 -9.11
N ALA A 27 0.18 -16.30 -10.26
CA ALA A 27 0.50 -15.31 -11.29
C ALA A 27 0.06 -13.89 -10.93
N SER A 28 -1.05 -13.76 -10.19
CA SER A 28 -1.57 -12.45 -9.75
C SER A 28 -0.64 -11.83 -8.71
N LYS A 29 -0.40 -10.52 -8.85
CA LYS A 29 0.55 -9.81 -7.99
C LYS A 29 0.02 -8.44 -7.58
N VAL A 30 0.28 -8.08 -6.31
CA VAL A 30 -0.07 -6.78 -5.72
C VAL A 30 1.14 -6.18 -5.00
N GLN A 31 1.17 -4.86 -4.89
CA GLN A 31 2.14 -4.12 -4.10
C GLN A 31 1.47 -3.61 -2.82
N LEU A 32 2.06 -3.91 -1.67
CA LEU A 32 1.51 -3.57 -0.36
C LEU A 32 2.45 -2.58 0.35
N LEU A 33 1.94 -1.41 0.65
CA LEU A 33 2.67 -0.31 1.27
C LEU A 33 2.15 -0.12 2.70
N GLY A 34 3.03 -0.28 3.68
CA GLY A 34 2.68 -0.07 5.09
C GLY A 34 3.50 1.04 5.72
N SER A 35 2.86 1.88 6.56
CA SER A 35 3.57 2.86 7.36
C SER A 35 3.26 2.72 8.84
N GLY A 36 4.20 3.15 9.69
CA GLY A 36 4.04 3.13 11.12
C GLY A 36 3.71 1.73 11.67
N THR A 37 2.79 1.67 12.63
CA THR A 37 2.39 0.40 13.26
C THR A 37 1.51 -0.47 12.35
N ILE A 38 0.92 0.10 11.30
CA ILE A 38 0.08 -0.63 10.35
C ILE A 38 0.92 -1.53 9.42
N LEU A 39 2.23 -1.30 9.31
CA LEU A 39 3.11 -2.21 8.57
C LEU A 39 2.96 -3.68 9.03
N THR A 40 2.72 -3.93 10.31
CA THR A 40 2.48 -5.30 10.82
C THR A 40 1.19 -5.92 10.29
N GLU A 41 0.13 -5.12 10.09
CA GLU A 41 -1.12 -5.58 9.46
C GLU A 41 -0.91 -5.89 7.97
N VAL A 42 -0.13 -5.05 7.28
CA VAL A 42 0.22 -5.24 5.87
C VAL A 42 1.04 -6.52 5.67
N MET A 43 1.99 -6.82 6.57
CA MET A 43 2.76 -8.06 6.53
C MET A 43 1.86 -9.28 6.74
N ALA A 44 0.97 -9.25 7.72
CA ALA A 44 0.01 -10.32 7.97
C ALA A 44 -0.98 -10.51 6.81
N ALA A 45 -1.38 -9.42 6.16
CA ALA A 45 -2.21 -9.48 4.96
C ALA A 45 -1.48 -10.15 3.78
N ALA A 46 -0.18 -9.89 3.61
CA ALA A 46 0.62 -10.52 2.58
C ALA A 46 0.74 -12.04 2.79
N ASP A 47 0.89 -12.49 4.04
CA ASP A 47 0.91 -13.92 4.38
C ASP A 47 -0.45 -14.57 4.05
N ILE A 48 -1.56 -13.94 4.41
CA ILE A 48 -2.91 -14.41 4.05
C ILE A 48 -3.11 -14.45 2.53
N LEU A 49 -2.72 -13.42 1.79
CA LEU A 49 -2.83 -13.39 0.33
C LEU A 49 -2.06 -14.52 -0.33
N GLN A 50 -0.88 -14.84 0.19
CA GLN A 50 -0.06 -15.95 -0.29
C GLN A 50 -0.70 -17.31 0.01
N GLU A 51 -1.12 -17.55 1.26
CA GLU A 51 -1.53 -18.85 1.76
C GLU A 51 -2.95 -19.23 1.35
N GLU A 52 -3.88 -18.26 1.27
CA GLU A 52 -5.30 -18.51 1.08
C GLU A 52 -5.80 -18.16 -0.33
N TYR A 53 -5.12 -17.25 -1.03
CA TYR A 53 -5.57 -16.73 -2.34
C TYR A 53 -4.57 -16.94 -3.47
N GLU A 54 -3.41 -17.54 -3.21
CA GLU A 54 -2.34 -17.74 -4.19
C GLU A 54 -1.92 -16.43 -4.89
N VAL A 55 -1.99 -15.29 -4.19
CA VAL A 55 -1.60 -13.96 -4.69
C VAL A 55 -0.19 -13.63 -4.22
N SER A 56 0.67 -13.32 -5.19
CA SER A 56 2.02 -12.81 -4.92
C SER A 56 1.97 -11.35 -4.44
N SER A 57 2.89 -10.96 -3.56
CA SER A 57 2.98 -9.57 -3.12
C SER A 57 4.41 -9.09 -2.93
N ASP A 58 4.65 -7.83 -3.27
CA ASP A 58 5.83 -7.07 -2.84
C ASP A 58 5.43 -6.15 -1.68
N LEU A 59 6.16 -6.23 -0.57
CA LEU A 59 5.93 -5.45 0.62
C LEU A 59 6.92 -4.29 0.69
N PHE A 60 6.39 -3.10 0.96
CA PHE A 60 7.17 -1.88 1.10
C PHE A 60 6.91 -1.24 2.47
N SER A 61 7.98 -0.84 3.13
CA SER A 61 7.90 0.02 4.30
C SER A 61 8.00 1.47 3.85
N VAL A 62 6.94 2.24 4.11
CA VAL A 62 6.90 3.69 3.80
C VAL A 62 7.26 4.45 5.06
N THR A 63 8.41 5.08 5.03
CA THR A 63 8.91 5.91 6.14
C THR A 63 8.41 7.35 6.06
N SER A 64 8.10 7.84 4.85
CA SER A 64 7.55 9.19 4.66
C SER A 64 6.82 9.37 3.33
N PHE A 65 5.49 9.37 3.36
CA PHE A 65 4.67 9.76 2.20
C PHE A 65 4.91 11.22 1.79
N ASN A 66 5.17 12.11 2.75
CA ASN A 66 5.45 13.54 2.47
C ASN A 66 6.74 13.72 1.68
N GLU A 67 7.79 12.96 2.00
CA GLU A 67 9.05 13.02 1.25
C GLU A 67 8.86 12.52 -0.18
N LEU A 68 8.12 11.42 -0.36
CA LEU A 68 7.78 10.90 -1.69
C LEU A 68 6.96 11.89 -2.52
N ALA A 69 5.99 12.56 -1.90
CA ALA A 69 5.18 13.57 -2.58
C ALA A 69 6.02 14.79 -2.97
N ARG A 70 6.92 15.25 -2.10
CA ARG A 70 7.83 16.37 -2.37
C ARG A 70 8.77 16.05 -3.54
N ASP A 71 9.40 14.87 -3.55
CA ASP A 71 10.24 14.41 -4.67
C ASP A 71 9.43 14.39 -5.98
N GLY A 72 8.18 13.88 -5.94
CA GLY A 72 7.29 13.86 -7.11
C GLY A 72 6.96 15.26 -7.63
N GLN A 73 6.65 16.21 -6.75
CA GLN A 73 6.38 17.61 -7.10
C GLN A 73 7.61 18.29 -7.69
N ASP A 74 8.79 18.09 -7.08
CA ASP A 74 10.05 18.66 -7.57
C ASP A 74 10.40 18.12 -8.96
N VAL A 75 10.23 16.81 -9.19
CA VAL A 75 10.43 16.18 -10.50
C VAL A 75 9.45 16.73 -11.52
N SER A 76 8.17 16.82 -11.19
CA SER A 76 7.14 17.36 -12.10
C SER A 76 7.42 18.81 -12.48
N ARG A 77 7.79 19.63 -11.49
CA ARG A 77 8.19 21.03 -11.73
C ARG A 77 9.44 21.11 -12.61
N HIS A 78 10.48 20.28 -12.34
CA HIS A 78 11.68 20.25 -13.15
C HIS A 78 11.36 19.93 -14.61
N ASN A 79 10.60 18.87 -14.86
CA ASN A 79 10.25 18.42 -16.21
C ASN A 79 9.44 19.48 -16.97
N MET A 80 8.55 20.19 -16.29
CA MET A 80 7.77 21.30 -16.88
C MET A 80 8.66 22.47 -17.31
N LEU A 81 9.69 22.80 -16.51
CA LEU A 81 10.55 23.97 -16.74
C LEU A 81 11.77 23.66 -17.62
N HIS A 82 12.03 22.38 -17.91
CA HIS A 82 13.16 21.95 -18.75
C HIS A 82 12.70 21.00 -19.86
N PRO A 83 11.81 21.46 -20.76
CA PRO A 83 11.17 20.59 -21.77
C PRO A 83 12.14 20.02 -22.79
N GLU A 84 13.33 20.61 -22.94
CA GLU A 84 14.39 20.19 -23.87
C GLU A 84 15.30 19.09 -23.29
N THR A 85 15.17 18.75 -22.00
CA THR A 85 15.97 17.72 -21.33
C THR A 85 15.19 16.41 -21.18
N ASP A 86 15.92 15.30 -21.03
CA ASP A 86 15.29 14.03 -20.71
C ASP A 86 14.49 14.14 -19.39
N PRO A 87 13.24 13.68 -19.34
CA PRO A 87 12.40 13.81 -18.17
C PRO A 87 12.95 12.98 -17.00
N ARG A 88 12.98 13.58 -15.83
CA ARG A 88 13.30 12.89 -14.57
C ARG A 88 12.11 12.01 -14.14
N THR A 89 12.41 10.93 -13.43
CA THR A 89 11.43 10.01 -12.85
C THR A 89 11.39 10.15 -11.34
N PRO A 90 10.21 10.32 -10.71
CA PRO A 90 10.08 10.35 -9.26
C PRO A 90 10.65 9.09 -8.59
N TYR A 91 11.19 9.23 -7.38
CA TYR A 91 11.79 8.11 -6.67
C TYR A 91 10.80 6.97 -6.46
N VAL A 92 9.57 7.28 -6.05
CA VAL A 92 8.52 6.28 -5.84
C VAL A 92 8.23 5.47 -7.11
N ALA A 93 8.26 6.10 -8.29
CA ALA A 93 8.06 5.41 -9.56
C ALA A 93 9.23 4.50 -9.95
N ARG A 94 10.43 4.74 -9.41
CA ARG A 94 11.58 3.85 -9.62
C ARG A 94 11.57 2.63 -8.69
N VAL A 95 10.86 2.73 -7.55
CA VAL A 95 10.78 1.68 -6.53
C VAL A 95 9.59 0.77 -6.77
N LEU A 96 8.44 1.33 -7.15
CA LEU A 96 7.20 0.59 -7.42
C LEU A 96 7.13 0.14 -8.88
N GLY A 97 6.44 -0.97 -9.12
CA GLY A 97 6.09 -1.47 -10.45
C GLY A 97 4.65 -1.12 -10.85
N GLU A 98 4.18 -1.71 -11.96
CA GLU A 98 2.84 -1.45 -12.52
C GLU A 98 1.72 -2.27 -11.85
N ALA A 99 2.04 -3.29 -11.04
CA ALA A 99 1.03 -4.06 -10.34
C ALA A 99 0.16 -3.16 -9.44
N PRO A 100 -1.11 -3.52 -9.21
CA PRO A 100 -1.98 -2.78 -8.29
C PRO A 100 -1.31 -2.55 -6.95
N ALA A 101 -1.55 -1.38 -6.36
CA ALA A 101 -0.96 -1.02 -5.08
C ALA A 101 -2.03 -0.72 -4.02
N VAL A 102 -1.80 -1.20 -2.81
CA VAL A 102 -2.60 -0.88 -1.63
C VAL A 102 -1.69 -0.28 -0.57
N ALA A 103 -2.01 0.94 -0.12
CA ALA A 103 -1.33 1.56 1.02
C ALA A 103 -2.23 1.53 2.25
N ALA A 104 -1.64 1.21 3.40
CA ALA A 104 -2.33 1.25 4.69
C ALA A 104 -1.50 2.01 5.72
N THR A 105 -2.16 2.91 6.46
CA THR A 105 -1.52 3.82 7.42
C THR A 105 -2.42 4.07 8.62
N ASP A 106 -1.83 4.46 9.73
CA ASP A 106 -2.52 4.97 10.92
C ASP A 106 -2.72 6.51 10.90
N TYR A 107 -2.30 7.17 9.82
CA TYR A 107 -2.64 8.57 9.52
C TYR A 107 -3.91 8.67 8.68
N ILE A 108 -4.39 9.90 8.47
CA ILE A 108 -5.48 10.16 7.51
C ILE A 108 -5.04 9.77 6.09
N LYS A 109 -5.99 9.31 5.28
CA LYS A 109 -5.74 8.83 3.91
C LYS A 109 -4.98 9.81 3.04
N ASN A 110 -5.23 11.12 3.21
CA ASN A 110 -4.60 12.16 2.42
C ASN A 110 -3.07 12.10 2.42
N TYR A 111 -2.42 11.64 3.51
CA TYR A 111 -0.96 11.51 3.53
C TYR A 111 -0.45 10.45 2.57
N ALA A 112 -1.11 9.30 2.51
CA ALA A 112 -0.74 8.26 1.57
C ALA A 112 -1.21 8.56 0.14
N ASP A 113 -2.32 9.29 0.00
CA ASP A 113 -2.91 9.62 -1.30
C ASP A 113 -2.09 10.65 -2.10
N GLN A 114 -1.27 11.47 -1.45
CA GLN A 114 -0.39 12.46 -2.08
C GLN A 114 0.52 11.88 -3.18
N ILE A 115 0.88 10.60 -3.10
CA ILE A 115 1.79 9.98 -4.07
C ILE A 115 1.08 9.42 -5.30
N ARG A 116 -0.26 9.44 -5.33
CA ARG A 116 -1.08 8.83 -6.40
C ARG A 116 -0.65 9.22 -7.81
N ALA A 117 -0.35 10.50 -8.02
CA ALA A 117 0.05 11.02 -9.33
C ALA A 117 1.46 10.58 -9.78
N TYR A 118 2.24 9.99 -8.89
CA TYR A 118 3.66 9.70 -9.11
C TYR A 118 3.98 8.21 -9.15
N ILE A 119 3.02 7.34 -8.85
CA ILE A 119 3.21 5.89 -8.86
C ILE A 119 2.88 5.31 -10.25
N PRO A 120 3.61 4.27 -10.70
CA PRO A 120 3.35 3.62 -11.98
C PRO A 120 2.23 2.57 -11.90
N ALA A 121 1.74 2.25 -10.70
CA ALA A 121 0.71 1.25 -10.48
C ALA A 121 -0.58 1.57 -11.25
N LYS A 122 -1.17 0.55 -11.89
CA LYS A 122 -2.42 0.67 -12.66
C LYS A 122 -3.60 1.12 -11.80
N SER A 123 -3.59 0.79 -10.52
CA SER A 123 -4.56 1.25 -9.53
C SER A 123 -3.91 1.42 -8.16
N TYR A 124 -4.50 2.29 -7.34
CA TYR A 124 -3.97 2.60 -6.01
C TYR A 124 -5.10 2.81 -5.01
N CYS A 125 -5.24 1.89 -4.07
CA CYS A 125 -6.17 1.97 -2.95
C CYS A 125 -5.46 2.44 -1.69
N VAL A 126 -6.09 3.33 -0.93
CA VAL A 126 -5.54 3.86 0.34
C VAL A 126 -6.50 3.56 1.49
N LEU A 127 -5.99 2.89 2.50
CA LEU A 127 -6.64 2.66 3.79
C LEU A 127 -5.98 3.55 4.85
N GLY A 128 -6.77 4.26 5.64
CA GLY A 128 -6.27 5.19 6.66
C GLY A 128 -7.33 5.54 7.70
N THR A 129 -6.93 6.30 8.70
CA THR A 129 -7.73 6.61 9.89
C THR A 129 -8.41 7.97 9.76
N ASP A 130 -9.38 8.09 8.86
CA ASP A 130 -10.12 9.33 8.69
C ASP A 130 -11.15 9.56 9.81
N GLY A 131 -11.44 10.81 10.10
CA GLY A 131 -12.42 11.23 11.10
C GLY A 131 -11.83 11.51 12.48
N PHE A 132 -12.69 11.49 13.50
CA PHE A 132 -12.29 11.77 14.87
C PHE A 132 -11.62 10.55 15.52
N GLY A 133 -10.57 10.82 16.32
CA GLY A 133 -9.93 9.79 17.15
C GLY A 133 -10.91 9.15 18.14
N ARG A 134 -10.65 7.90 18.47
CA ARG A 134 -11.42 7.10 19.44
C ARG A 134 -10.49 6.45 20.45
N SER A 135 -11.04 6.12 21.62
CA SER A 135 -10.34 5.39 22.67
C SER A 135 -10.90 3.96 22.72
N ASP A 136 -10.07 2.99 22.35
CA ASP A 136 -10.40 1.56 22.38
C ASP A 136 -9.11 0.72 22.31
N SER A 137 -9.23 -0.60 22.33
CA SER A 137 -8.10 -1.49 22.05
C SER A 137 -7.58 -1.29 20.63
N ARG A 138 -6.30 -1.59 20.39
CA ARG A 138 -5.70 -1.50 19.04
C ARG A 138 -6.46 -2.33 18.01
N ALA A 139 -6.93 -3.52 18.40
CA ALA A 139 -7.68 -4.39 17.49
C ALA A 139 -9.00 -3.76 17.07
N ASN A 140 -9.77 -3.22 18.04
CA ASN A 140 -11.03 -2.55 17.77
C ASN A 140 -10.85 -1.27 16.94
N LEU A 141 -9.81 -0.47 17.23
CA LEU A 141 -9.50 0.73 16.45
C LEU A 141 -9.14 0.39 15.00
N ARG A 142 -8.30 -0.62 14.77
CA ARG A 142 -7.94 -1.07 13.41
C ARG A 142 -9.13 -1.62 12.65
N GLN A 143 -10.05 -2.33 13.33
CA GLN A 143 -11.31 -2.77 12.75
C GLN A 143 -12.22 -1.57 12.43
N HIS A 144 -12.37 -0.64 13.38
CA HIS A 144 -13.20 0.55 13.20
C HIS A 144 -12.71 1.43 12.05
N PHE A 145 -11.42 1.66 11.92
CA PHE A 145 -10.82 2.49 10.86
C PHE A 145 -10.54 1.71 9.57
N GLU A 146 -10.87 0.41 9.52
CA GLU A 146 -10.72 -0.43 8.32
C GLU A 146 -9.27 -0.52 7.83
N VAL A 147 -8.31 -0.58 8.76
CA VAL A 147 -6.87 -0.65 8.47
C VAL A 147 -6.21 -1.93 8.99
N ASN A 148 -7.00 -2.92 9.43
CA ASN A 148 -6.46 -4.22 9.82
C ASN A 148 -6.13 -5.10 8.60
N LYS A 149 -5.45 -6.21 8.84
CA LYS A 149 -5.01 -7.14 7.80
C LYS A 149 -6.12 -7.62 6.87
N HIS A 150 -7.35 -7.82 7.37
CA HIS A 150 -8.46 -8.33 6.56
C HIS A 150 -8.97 -7.27 5.56
N TYR A 151 -9.04 -6.01 5.95
CA TYR A 151 -9.34 -4.92 5.01
C TYR A 151 -8.24 -4.72 3.98
N VAL A 152 -6.96 -4.89 4.36
CA VAL A 152 -5.85 -4.86 3.39
C VAL A 152 -5.96 -6.01 2.38
N VAL A 153 -6.32 -7.23 2.83
CA VAL A 153 -6.57 -8.39 1.95
C VAL A 153 -7.70 -8.09 0.98
N VAL A 154 -8.86 -7.64 1.49
CA VAL A 154 -10.02 -7.35 0.64
C VAL A 154 -9.74 -6.23 -0.34
N ALA A 155 -9.03 -5.17 0.06
CA ALA A 155 -8.60 -4.10 -0.83
C ALA A 155 -7.70 -4.65 -1.96
N ALA A 156 -6.72 -5.49 -1.64
CA ALA A 156 -5.83 -6.10 -2.62
C ALA A 156 -6.58 -7.00 -3.62
N LEU A 157 -7.47 -7.85 -3.13
CA LEU A 157 -8.31 -8.71 -3.97
C LEU A 157 -9.24 -7.89 -4.88
N ASN A 158 -9.80 -6.78 -4.35
CA ASN A 158 -10.64 -5.88 -5.14
C ASN A 158 -9.86 -5.20 -6.26
N GLU A 159 -8.66 -4.69 -5.99
CA GLU A 159 -7.82 -4.08 -7.02
C GLU A 159 -7.47 -5.07 -8.14
N LEU A 160 -7.18 -6.32 -7.80
CA LEU A 160 -6.95 -7.39 -8.79
C LEU A 160 -8.24 -7.74 -9.56
N ALA A 161 -9.39 -7.80 -8.89
CA ALA A 161 -10.67 -8.08 -9.54
C ALA A 161 -11.12 -6.96 -10.50
N VAL A 162 -10.86 -5.69 -10.14
CA VAL A 162 -11.12 -4.54 -11.02
C VAL A 162 -10.28 -4.60 -12.31
N GLN A 163 -9.06 -5.15 -12.23
CA GLN A 163 -8.19 -5.34 -13.40
C GLN A 163 -8.52 -6.61 -14.21
N GLY A 164 -9.38 -7.48 -13.69
CA GLY A 164 -9.74 -8.74 -14.34
C GLY A 164 -8.79 -9.89 -14.04
N ASP A 165 -7.87 -9.74 -13.09
CA ASP A 165 -6.92 -10.77 -12.66
C ASP A 165 -7.55 -11.79 -11.71
N LEU A 166 -8.70 -11.46 -11.09
CA LEU A 166 -9.50 -12.31 -10.22
C LEU A 166 -10.98 -12.13 -10.46
N ASP A 167 -11.79 -13.15 -10.16
CA ASP A 167 -13.24 -13.04 -10.16
C ASP A 167 -13.73 -12.22 -8.95
N ARG A 168 -14.75 -11.40 -9.15
CA ARG A 168 -15.35 -10.56 -8.08
C ARG A 168 -15.98 -11.39 -6.96
N SER A 169 -16.37 -12.63 -7.22
CA SER A 169 -16.89 -13.56 -6.20
C SER A 169 -15.84 -13.82 -5.11
N VAL A 170 -14.55 -13.88 -5.46
CA VAL A 170 -13.46 -14.06 -4.49
C VAL A 170 -13.44 -12.93 -3.46
N VAL A 171 -13.67 -11.69 -3.91
CA VAL A 171 -13.78 -10.52 -3.00
C VAL A 171 -14.99 -10.65 -2.08
N SER A 172 -16.15 -11.04 -2.64
CA SER A 172 -17.38 -11.21 -1.86
C SER A 172 -17.27 -12.34 -0.83
N GLU A 173 -16.58 -13.42 -1.17
CA GLU A 173 -16.30 -14.52 -0.25
C GLU A 173 -15.34 -14.10 0.87
N ALA A 174 -14.30 -13.33 0.56
CA ALA A 174 -13.37 -12.79 1.55
C ALA A 174 -14.09 -11.85 2.55
N ILE A 175 -14.97 -10.96 2.08
CA ILE A 175 -15.77 -10.08 2.93
C ILE A 175 -16.61 -10.90 3.91
N LYS A 176 -17.30 -11.94 3.44
CA LYS A 176 -18.09 -12.85 4.28
C LYS A 176 -17.22 -13.64 5.27
N LYS A 177 -16.10 -14.20 4.78
CA LYS A 177 -15.17 -15.00 5.58
C LYS A 177 -14.62 -14.22 6.77
N TYR A 178 -14.25 -12.96 6.56
CA TYR A 178 -13.70 -12.09 7.61
C TYR A 178 -14.76 -11.31 8.38
N ASN A 179 -16.06 -11.54 8.07
CA ASN A 179 -17.21 -10.87 8.70
C ASN A 179 -17.02 -9.35 8.75
N LEU A 180 -16.68 -8.76 7.59
CA LEU A 180 -16.48 -7.31 7.49
C LEU A 180 -17.83 -6.58 7.41
N ASP A 181 -17.93 -5.45 8.12
CA ASP A 181 -19.12 -4.61 8.11
C ASP A 181 -19.23 -3.87 6.77
N ILE A 182 -20.28 -4.15 6.01
CA ILE A 182 -20.56 -3.52 4.72
C ILE A 182 -21.54 -2.35 4.81
N ALA A 183 -22.08 -2.09 6.01
CA ALA A 183 -23.12 -1.07 6.22
C ALA A 183 -22.57 0.24 6.77
N LYS A 184 -21.26 0.33 6.98
CA LYS A 184 -20.58 1.50 7.55
C LYS A 184 -20.37 2.63 6.55
#